data_7a1a223a9e5efbcb9674443a3b0e05e9
#
_entry.id   7a1a223a9e5efbcb9674443a3b0e05e9
#
_cell.length_a   1.000
_cell.length_b   1.000
_cell.length_c   1.000
_cell.angle_alpha   90.00
_cell.angle_beta   90.00
_cell.angle_gamma   90.00
#
_symmetry.space_group_name_H-M   'P 1'
#
loop_
_entity.id
_entity.type
_entity.pdbx_description
1 polymer ?
#
loop_
_entity_poly.entity_id
_entity_poly.type
_entity_poly.pdbx_seq_one_letter_code
_entity_poly.pdbx_strand_id
1 'polypeptide(L)'
;MTENRMEPKALMEEIVKIADSKKAKDIVALEVTEKTSLADYFLLMTGTSSTHIRALSDEIEVKLKEKFGIYPHHVEGGTSSWILGDYTTVVVNVFLSEAREMYALERLWGDAKQVDLSGILTAE
;
A
#
# COMPACT_ATOMS: atom_id res chain seq x y z
N MET A 1 -24.10 9.73 -10.05
CA MET A 1 -23.42 8.81 -9.82
C MET A 1 -22.85 8.80 -8.57
N THR A 2 -22.69 7.87 -8.04
CA THR A 2 -22.12 7.82 -6.90
C THR A 2 -20.87 7.27 -6.97
N GLU A 3 -19.93 7.80 -6.39
CA GLU A 3 -18.77 7.22 -6.38
C GLU A 3 -18.60 6.50 -5.21
N ASN A 4 -18.00 5.38 -5.24
CA ASN A 4 -17.64 4.65 -4.09
C ASN A 4 -16.34 5.20 -3.56
N ARG A 5 -16.48 6.37 -2.91
CA ARG A 5 -15.35 7.01 -2.41
C ARG A 5 -15.20 6.72 -0.98
N MET A 6 -14.02 6.37 -0.52
CA MET A 6 -13.71 6.19 0.88
C MET A 6 -12.83 7.34 1.32
N GLU A 7 -12.92 7.72 2.59
CA GLU A 7 -11.95 8.64 3.15
C GLU A 7 -10.58 8.05 2.99
N PRO A 8 -9.58 8.87 2.73
CA PRO A 8 -8.23 8.32 2.52
C PRO A 8 -7.74 7.47 3.67
N LYS A 9 -8.01 7.86 4.90
CA LYS A 9 -7.57 7.07 6.05
C LYS A 9 -8.27 5.71 6.07
N ALA A 10 -9.56 5.69 5.78
CA ALA A 10 -10.30 4.43 5.77
C ALA A 10 -9.80 3.51 4.65
N LEU A 11 -9.51 4.06 3.50
CA LEU A 11 -8.96 3.28 2.39
C LEU A 11 -7.60 2.71 2.76
N MET A 12 -6.74 3.54 3.34
CA MET A 12 -5.42 3.11 3.78
C MET A 12 -5.54 1.94 4.75
N GLU A 13 -6.46 2.06 5.72
CA GLU A 13 -6.62 1.02 6.73
C GLU A 13 -7.14 -0.28 6.13
N GLU A 14 -8.05 -0.19 5.16
CA GLU A 14 -8.54 -1.40 4.51
C GLU A 14 -7.45 -2.09 3.70
N ILE A 15 -6.61 -1.32 3.03
CA ILE A 15 -5.51 -1.90 2.29
C ILE A 15 -4.54 -2.60 3.23
N VAL A 16 -4.24 -1.99 4.38
CA VAL A 16 -3.34 -2.58 5.36
C VAL A 16 -3.93 -3.90 5.88
N LYS A 17 -5.23 -3.95 6.15
CA LYS A 17 -5.86 -5.17 6.60
C LYS A 17 -5.76 -6.28 5.58
N ILE A 18 -5.98 -5.96 4.32
CA ILE A 18 -5.89 -6.95 3.24
C ILE A 18 -4.46 -7.47 3.14
N ALA A 19 -3.50 -6.56 3.16
CA ALA A 19 -2.09 -6.95 3.05
C ALA A 19 -1.66 -7.81 4.23
N ASP A 20 -2.09 -7.45 5.42
CA ASP A 20 -1.75 -8.21 6.62
C ASP A 20 -2.32 -9.62 6.54
N SER A 21 -3.54 -9.76 6.03
CA SER A 21 -4.16 -11.06 5.90
C SER A 21 -3.43 -11.95 4.89
N LYS A 22 -2.67 -11.36 3.99
CA LYS A 22 -1.87 -12.10 3.01
C LYS A 22 -0.40 -12.14 3.40
N LYS A 23 -0.11 -11.84 4.67
CA LYS A 23 1.23 -12.03 5.24
C LYS A 23 2.28 -11.06 4.72
N ALA A 24 1.87 -9.87 4.32
CA ALA A 24 2.84 -8.83 3.98
C ALA A 24 3.66 -8.51 5.22
N LYS A 25 4.93 -8.19 5.02
CA LYS A 25 5.83 -7.91 6.11
C LYS A 25 6.22 -6.45 6.13
N ASP A 26 6.59 -5.98 7.32
CA ASP A 26 7.12 -4.62 7.50
C ASP A 26 6.25 -3.56 6.85
N ILE A 27 4.95 -3.62 7.15
CA ILE A 27 3.99 -2.68 6.59
C ILE A 27 4.15 -1.34 7.29
N VAL A 28 4.38 -0.30 6.51
CA VAL A 28 4.54 1.07 7.02
C VAL A 28 3.58 1.96 6.26
N ALA A 29 2.87 2.80 6.98
CA ALA A 29 1.99 3.81 6.37
C ALA A 29 2.52 5.18 6.72
N LEU A 30 2.77 5.99 5.71
CA LEU A 30 3.26 7.35 5.90
C LEU A 30 2.18 8.32 5.46
N GLU A 31 1.89 9.30 6.31
CA GLU A 31 0.95 10.35 5.95
C GLU A 31 1.73 11.44 5.25
N VAL A 32 1.46 11.63 3.98
CA VAL A 32 2.24 12.53 3.15
C VAL A 32 1.43 13.74 2.66
N THR A 33 0.27 13.94 3.24
CA THR A 33 -0.63 15.02 2.83
C THR A 33 0.08 16.37 2.79
N GLU A 34 0.92 16.65 3.76
CA GLU A 34 1.61 17.92 3.83
C GLU A 34 2.87 17.96 2.99
N LYS A 35 3.29 16.81 2.45
CA LYS A 35 4.53 16.74 1.67
C LYS A 35 4.28 16.80 0.18
N THR A 36 3.09 16.37 -0.25
CA THR A 36 2.80 16.31 -1.67
C THR A 36 1.30 16.42 -1.87
N SER A 37 0.90 16.92 -3.02
CA SER A 37 -0.50 16.94 -3.40
C SER A 37 -0.89 15.69 -4.18
N LEU A 38 0.06 14.77 -4.39
CA LEU A 38 -0.19 13.58 -5.21
C LEU A 38 -0.94 12.50 -4.48
N ALA A 39 -0.81 12.43 -3.16
CA ALA A 39 -1.46 11.39 -2.38
C ALA A 39 -1.55 11.83 -0.94
N ASP A 40 -2.40 11.16 -0.17
CA ASP A 40 -2.49 11.42 1.26
C ASP A 40 -1.68 10.41 2.06
N TYR A 41 -1.59 9.17 1.57
CA TYR A 41 -0.84 8.11 2.26
C TYR A 41 0.03 7.34 1.29
N PHE A 42 1.20 6.97 1.77
CA PHE A 42 2.12 6.14 1.04
C PHE A 42 2.30 4.87 1.84
N LEU A 43 1.96 3.74 1.28
CA LEU A 43 2.11 2.46 1.98
C LEU A 43 3.30 1.71 1.41
N LEU A 44 4.08 1.11 2.32
CA LEU A 44 5.24 0.34 1.94
C LEU A 44 5.10 -1.02 2.62
N MET A 45 5.31 -2.07 1.89
CA MET A 45 5.23 -3.41 2.46
C MET A 45 6.16 -4.35 1.71
N THR A 46 6.55 -5.42 2.35
CA THR A 46 7.52 -6.36 1.80
C THR A 46 6.87 -7.72 1.62
N GLY A 47 7.14 -8.34 0.49
CA GLY A 47 6.76 -9.72 0.24
C GLY A 47 7.99 -10.59 0.23
N THR A 48 7.80 -11.90 0.36
CA THR A 48 8.90 -12.84 0.50
C THR A 48 9.40 -13.37 -0.84
N SER A 49 8.65 -13.18 -1.91
CA SER A 49 9.04 -13.65 -3.24
C SER A 49 8.31 -12.83 -4.27
N SER A 50 8.73 -12.93 -5.52
CA SER A 50 8.02 -12.23 -6.59
C SER A 50 6.59 -12.72 -6.74
N THR A 51 6.35 -14.00 -6.50
CA THR A 51 4.99 -14.52 -6.49
C THR A 51 4.17 -13.90 -5.37
N HIS A 52 4.78 -13.73 -4.21
CA HIS A 52 4.10 -13.16 -3.05
C HIS A 52 3.74 -11.68 -3.30
N ILE A 53 4.68 -10.90 -3.86
CA ILE A 53 4.37 -9.49 -4.08
C ILE A 53 3.28 -9.32 -5.13
N ARG A 54 3.26 -10.19 -6.14
CA ARG A 54 2.20 -10.17 -7.12
C ARG A 54 0.86 -10.54 -6.47
N ALA A 55 0.88 -11.58 -5.63
CA ALA A 55 -0.34 -11.99 -4.93
C ALA A 55 -0.87 -10.91 -4.01
N LEU A 56 0.03 -10.17 -3.33
CA LEU A 56 -0.37 -9.06 -2.48
C LEU A 56 -1.05 -7.98 -3.30
N SER A 57 -0.45 -7.59 -4.42
CA SER A 57 -1.01 -6.55 -5.27
C SER A 57 -2.37 -6.98 -5.82
N ASP A 58 -2.48 -8.22 -6.26
CA ASP A 58 -3.73 -8.73 -6.83
C ASP A 58 -4.82 -8.83 -5.78
N GLU A 59 -4.47 -9.27 -4.59
CA GLU A 59 -5.46 -9.41 -3.53
C GLU A 59 -6.02 -8.06 -3.11
N ILE A 60 -5.15 -7.06 -3.01
CA ILE A 60 -5.59 -5.72 -2.68
C ILE A 60 -6.55 -5.21 -3.75
N GLU A 61 -6.19 -5.41 -5.01
CA GLU A 61 -6.99 -4.93 -6.11
C GLU A 61 -8.37 -5.61 -6.14
N VAL A 62 -8.38 -6.93 -5.99
CA VAL A 62 -9.62 -7.71 -6.05
C VAL A 62 -10.54 -7.37 -4.88
N LYS A 63 -9.97 -7.30 -3.67
CA LYS A 63 -10.79 -7.05 -2.49
C LYS A 63 -11.38 -5.65 -2.47
N LEU A 64 -10.61 -4.67 -2.90
CA LEU A 64 -11.14 -3.31 -2.95
C LEU A 64 -12.25 -3.20 -4.00
N LYS A 65 -12.07 -3.88 -5.12
CA LYS A 65 -13.10 -3.89 -6.16
C LYS A 65 -14.37 -4.55 -5.63
N GLU A 66 -14.23 -5.73 -5.03
CA GLU A 66 -15.40 -6.50 -4.62
C GLU A 66 -16.13 -5.88 -3.45
N LYS A 67 -15.40 -5.33 -2.48
CA LYS A 67 -16.02 -4.81 -1.28
C LYS A 67 -16.48 -3.38 -1.41
N PHE A 68 -15.76 -2.56 -2.17
CA PHE A 68 -16.01 -1.13 -2.18
C PHE A 68 -16.16 -0.54 -3.56
N GLY A 69 -16.00 -1.34 -4.60
CA GLY A 69 -16.08 -0.83 -5.96
C GLY A 69 -14.95 0.13 -6.31
N ILE A 70 -13.81 -0.01 -5.64
CA ILE A 70 -12.66 0.87 -5.84
C ILE A 70 -11.65 0.18 -6.73
N TYR A 71 -11.19 0.88 -7.76
CA TYR A 71 -10.25 0.36 -8.73
C TYR A 71 -8.98 1.19 -8.69
N PRO A 72 -7.82 0.61 -8.99
CA PRO A 72 -6.61 1.42 -9.06
C PRO A 72 -6.66 2.31 -10.29
N HIS A 73 -6.12 3.49 -10.15
CA HIS A 73 -5.94 4.37 -11.29
C HIS A 73 -4.84 3.80 -12.18
N HIS A 74 -3.86 3.14 -11.59
CA HIS A 74 -2.69 2.68 -12.30
C HIS A 74 -1.95 1.64 -11.48
N VAL A 75 -1.45 0.58 -12.12
CA VAL A 75 -0.63 -0.43 -11.46
C VAL A 75 0.57 -0.68 -12.37
N GLU A 76 1.77 -0.64 -11.80
CA GLU A 76 3.00 -0.84 -12.55
C GLU A 76 3.86 -1.89 -11.90
N GLY A 77 4.73 -2.49 -12.66
CA GLY A 77 5.81 -3.32 -12.15
C GLY A 77 5.53 -4.78 -12.00
N GLY A 78 4.58 -5.31 -12.68
CA GLY A 78 4.09 -6.67 -12.48
C GLY A 78 5.10 -7.78 -12.52
N THR A 79 6.29 -7.58 -13.09
CA THR A 79 7.26 -8.67 -13.16
C THR A 79 8.53 -8.36 -12.42
N SER A 80 8.59 -7.25 -11.73
CA SER A 80 9.82 -6.86 -11.09
C SER A 80 9.78 -7.17 -9.61
N SER A 81 10.71 -6.62 -8.90
CA SER A 81 10.77 -6.76 -7.45
C SER A 81 10.02 -5.65 -6.74
N TRP A 82 9.25 -4.86 -7.47
CA TRP A 82 8.54 -3.71 -6.92
C TRP A 82 7.26 -3.49 -7.73
N ILE A 83 6.11 -3.58 -7.11
CA ILE A 83 4.83 -3.28 -7.75
C ILE A 83 4.24 -2.06 -7.08
N LEU A 84 3.81 -1.09 -7.87
CA LEU A 84 3.20 0.12 -7.36
C LEU A 84 1.73 0.14 -7.77
N GLY A 85 0.85 0.34 -6.80
CA GLY A 85 -0.58 0.48 -7.08
C GLY A 85 -1.04 1.86 -6.67
N ASP A 86 -1.55 2.63 -7.63
CA ASP A 86 -1.98 4.00 -7.39
C ASP A 86 -3.50 4.01 -7.23
N TYR A 87 -3.95 4.24 -6.01
CA TYR A 87 -5.39 4.32 -5.71
C TYR A 87 -5.80 5.78 -5.45
N THR A 88 -5.10 6.70 -6.05
CA THR A 88 -5.38 8.14 -6.03
C THR A 88 -4.96 8.78 -4.70
N THR A 89 -5.66 8.49 -3.61
CA THR A 89 -5.30 9.08 -2.32
C THR A 89 -4.30 8.23 -1.56
N VAL A 90 -4.16 6.96 -1.95
CA VAL A 90 -3.24 6.03 -1.30
C VAL A 90 -2.41 5.36 -2.38
N VAL A 91 -1.10 5.43 -2.25
CA VAL A 91 -0.19 4.76 -3.17
C VAL A 91 0.43 3.60 -2.42
N VAL A 92 0.30 2.40 -2.98
CA VAL A 92 0.78 1.18 -2.35
C VAL A 92 2.04 0.72 -3.04
N ASN A 93 3.07 0.43 -2.26
CA ASN A 93 4.34 -0.07 -2.80
C ASN A 93 4.62 -1.41 -2.16
N VAL A 94 4.75 -2.45 -3.00
CA VAL A 94 5.02 -3.80 -2.55
C VAL A 94 6.35 -4.22 -3.13
N PHE A 95 7.30 -4.55 -2.27
CA PHE A 95 8.68 -4.85 -2.73
C PHE A 95 9.19 -6.15 -2.16
N LEU A 96 10.18 -6.69 -2.82
CA LEU A 96 11.10 -7.61 -2.16
C LEU A 96 12.03 -6.79 -1.28
N SER A 97 12.58 -7.39 -0.22
CA SER A 97 13.36 -6.63 0.75
C SER A 97 14.60 -5.98 0.12
N GLU A 98 15.22 -6.63 -0.85
CA GLU A 98 16.38 -6.03 -1.51
C GLU A 98 16.02 -4.75 -2.24
N ALA A 99 14.86 -4.76 -2.92
CA ALA A 99 14.42 -3.58 -3.65
C ALA A 99 14.07 -2.47 -2.69
N ARG A 100 13.44 -2.81 -1.57
CA ARG A 100 13.06 -1.81 -0.58
C ARG A 100 14.28 -1.08 -0.04
N GLU A 101 15.35 -1.82 0.22
CA GLU A 101 16.58 -1.21 0.68
C GLU A 101 17.23 -0.38 -0.40
N MET A 102 17.24 -0.89 -1.63
CA MET A 102 17.89 -0.20 -2.72
C MET A 102 17.24 1.14 -3.04
N TYR A 103 15.91 1.16 -3.11
CA TYR A 103 15.22 2.38 -3.49
C TYR A 103 15.04 3.33 -2.32
N ALA A 104 15.03 2.79 -1.10
CA ALA A 104 15.01 3.60 0.11
C ALA A 104 13.90 4.67 0.09
N LEU A 105 12.71 4.27 -0.37
CA LEU A 105 11.61 5.22 -0.45
C LEU A 105 11.24 5.81 0.90
N GLU A 106 11.50 5.08 1.97
CA GLU A 106 11.24 5.58 3.30
C GLU A 106 12.06 6.81 3.62
N ARG A 107 13.25 6.94 3.01
CA ARG A 107 14.07 8.11 3.21
C ARG A 107 13.56 9.32 2.42
N LEU A 108 12.92 9.05 1.29
CA LEU A 108 12.37 10.12 0.48
C LEU A 108 11.34 10.90 1.27
N TRP A 109 10.59 10.18 2.13
CA TRP A 109 9.57 10.80 2.95
C TRP A 109 9.97 10.76 4.41
N GLY A 110 11.27 10.93 4.70
CA GLY A 110 11.83 10.67 6.02
C GLY A 110 11.20 11.44 7.15
N ASP A 111 10.71 12.66 6.88
CA ASP A 111 10.07 13.43 7.92
C ASP A 111 8.54 13.39 7.80
N ALA A 112 7.99 12.49 7.00
CA ALA A 112 6.56 12.30 6.96
C ALA A 112 6.11 11.59 8.22
N LYS A 113 4.87 11.82 8.60
CA LYS A 113 4.34 11.23 9.81
C LYS A 113 4.05 9.75 9.57
N GLN A 114 4.58 8.91 10.41
CA GLN A 114 4.32 7.48 10.33
C GLN A 114 3.04 7.18 11.10
N VAL A 115 2.11 6.48 10.47
CA VAL A 115 0.83 6.16 11.09
C VAL A 115 0.99 4.94 11.98
N ASP A 116 0.38 4.97 13.16
CA ASP A 116 0.41 3.83 14.07
C ASP A 116 -0.58 2.78 13.58
N LEU A 117 -0.10 1.63 13.19
CA LEU A 117 -0.93 0.54 12.67
C LEU A 117 -1.19 -0.56 13.70
N SER A 118 -0.81 -0.32 14.95
CA SER A 118 -0.88 -1.38 15.95
C SER A 118 -2.30 -1.89 16.19
N GLY A 119 -3.31 -1.09 15.92
CA GLY A 119 -4.69 -1.53 16.07
C GLY A 119 -5.23 -2.31 14.87
N ILE A 120 -4.46 -2.39 13.81
CA ILE A 120 -4.89 -3.04 12.57
C ILE A 120 -4.12 -4.32 12.32
N LEU A 121 -2.81 -4.28 12.55
CA LEU A 121 -1.95 -5.42 12.25
C LEU A 121 -2.14 -6.52 13.29
N THR A 122 -2.09 -7.76 12.83
CA THR A 122 -2.17 -8.88 13.76
C THR A 122 -0.80 -9.10 14.38
N ALA A 123 -0.80 -9.48 15.63
CA ALA A 123 0.45 -9.74 16.29
C ALA A 123 0.98 -11.07 15.83
N GLU A 124 2.26 -11.18 15.70
CA GLU A 124 2.82 -12.43 15.27
C GLU A 124 3.70 -13.01 16.29
#